data_86ae67f06947a7f1eda97614d240bf84
#
_entry.id   86ae67f06947a7f1eda97614d240bf84
#
_cell.length_a   1.000
_cell.length_b   1.000
_cell.length_c   1.000
_cell.angle_alpha   90.00
_cell.angle_beta   90.00
_cell.angle_gamma   90.00
#
_symmetry.space_group_name_H-M   'P 1'
#
loop_
_entity.id
_entity.type
_entity.pdbx_description
1 polymer ?
#
loop_
_entity_poly.entity_id
_entity_poly.type
_entity_poly.pdbx_seq_one_letter_code
_entity_poly.pdbx_strand_id
1 'polypeptide(L)'
;MSNLQVSAKMKIREGMLEGLKRQATECIQAKEKDPGTLQFDWFISTDETECEIREAYETCEAFLAHLSNLSELLRILYEKFASDHSVIIYGYPSPELLAKVKARGVDTKFFSFLRGLNK
;
A
#
# COMPACT_ATOMS: atom_id res chain seq x y z
N MET A 1 16.86 -13.84 -2.85
CA MET A 1 15.45 -13.87 -2.52
C MET A 1 15.02 -12.49 -1.98
N SER A 2 14.01 -11.95 -2.49
CA SER A 2 13.63 -10.61 -2.11
C SER A 2 12.14 -10.51 -1.85
N ASN A 3 11.81 -9.89 -0.74
CA ASN A 3 10.45 -9.47 -0.47
C ASN A 3 10.11 -8.27 -1.32
N LEU A 4 8.84 -8.09 -1.60
CA LEU A 4 8.36 -6.87 -2.20
C LEU A 4 7.96 -5.92 -1.09
N GLN A 5 8.48 -4.69 -1.14
CA GLN A 5 8.10 -3.66 -0.17
C GLN A 5 7.36 -2.55 -0.90
N VAL A 6 6.40 -1.95 -0.23
CA VAL A 6 5.55 -0.93 -0.83
C VAL A 6 5.36 0.21 0.15
N SER A 7 5.40 1.43 -0.35
CA SER A 7 5.03 2.62 0.40
C SER A 7 3.90 3.31 -0.37
N ALA A 8 2.75 3.46 0.28
CA ALA A 8 1.61 4.17 -0.30
C ALA A 8 1.41 5.45 0.49
N LYS A 9 1.47 6.59 -0.18
CA LYS A 9 1.30 7.90 0.46
C LYS A 9 0.04 8.57 -0.04
N MET A 10 -0.60 9.32 0.83
CA MET A 10 -1.82 10.03 0.49
C MET A 10 -2.01 11.23 1.41
N LYS A 11 -2.77 12.21 0.94
CA LYS A 11 -3.22 13.31 1.79
C LYS A 11 -4.54 12.93 2.41
N ILE A 12 -4.74 13.36 3.66
CA ILE A 12 -6.01 13.14 4.37
C ILE A 12 -6.93 14.30 3.97
N ARG A 13 -8.12 13.99 3.47
CA ARG A 13 -9.08 15.03 3.12
C ARG A 13 -9.50 15.77 4.38
N GLU A 14 -9.73 17.06 4.24
CA GLU A 14 -10.10 17.91 5.38
C GLU A 14 -11.32 17.36 6.10
N GLY A 15 -11.19 17.23 7.43
CA GLY A 15 -12.28 16.72 8.27
C GLY A 15 -12.45 15.21 8.24
N MET A 16 -11.58 14.48 7.54
CA MET A 16 -11.77 13.04 7.34
C MET A 16 -10.80 12.14 8.13
N LEU A 17 -10.06 12.72 9.08
CA LEU A 17 -9.07 11.93 9.82
C LEU A 17 -9.71 10.73 10.55
N GLU A 18 -10.82 10.97 11.27
CA GLU A 18 -11.44 9.89 12.03
C GLU A 18 -12.04 8.83 11.11
N GLY A 19 -12.58 9.24 9.97
CA GLY A 19 -13.07 8.31 8.96
C GLY A 19 -11.95 7.49 8.37
N LEU A 20 -10.80 8.11 8.11
CA LEU A 20 -9.64 7.40 7.57
C LEU A 20 -9.15 6.36 8.58
N LYS A 21 -9.13 6.72 9.87
CA LYS A 21 -8.70 5.77 10.91
C LYS A 21 -9.62 4.54 10.97
N ARG A 22 -10.92 4.76 10.84
CA ARG A 22 -11.88 3.63 10.82
C ARG A 22 -11.67 2.77 9.58
N GLN A 23 -11.44 3.40 8.43
CA GLN A 23 -11.20 2.66 7.19
C GLN A 23 -9.90 1.87 7.27
N ALA A 24 -8.86 2.42 7.92
CA ALA A 24 -7.61 1.71 8.15
C ALA A 24 -7.85 0.43 8.95
N THR A 25 -8.66 0.52 10.00
CA THR A 25 -9.00 -0.65 10.83
C THR A 25 -9.69 -1.73 9.98
N GLU A 26 -10.61 -1.32 9.11
CA GLU A 26 -11.28 -2.28 8.21
C GLU A 26 -10.29 -2.98 7.30
N CYS A 27 -9.37 -2.22 6.71
CA CYS A 27 -8.35 -2.79 5.84
C CYS A 27 -7.44 -3.75 6.59
N ILE A 28 -6.99 -3.37 7.79
CA ILE A 28 -6.08 -4.21 8.58
C ILE A 28 -6.77 -5.52 8.98
N GLN A 29 -8.02 -5.44 9.43
CA GLN A 29 -8.77 -6.63 9.81
C GLN A 29 -8.93 -7.59 8.63
N ALA A 30 -9.14 -7.07 7.45
CA ALA A 30 -9.27 -7.90 6.25
C ALA A 30 -7.98 -8.64 5.89
N LYS A 31 -6.83 -8.22 6.45
CA LYS A 31 -5.51 -8.79 6.15
C LYS A 31 -4.97 -9.69 7.26
N GLU A 32 -5.64 -9.78 8.39
CA GLU A 32 -5.10 -10.47 9.57
C GLU A 32 -4.70 -11.92 9.33
N LYS A 33 -5.40 -12.60 8.43
CA LYS A 33 -5.17 -14.02 8.17
C LYS A 33 -4.45 -14.27 6.84
N ASP A 34 -3.88 -13.25 6.24
CA ASP A 34 -3.20 -13.38 4.95
C ASP A 34 -1.71 -13.68 5.19
N PRO A 35 -1.26 -14.92 4.97
CA PRO A 35 0.13 -15.28 5.28
C PRO A 35 1.14 -14.65 4.34
N GLY A 36 0.73 -14.19 3.17
CA GLY A 36 1.64 -13.55 2.21
C GLY A 36 1.91 -12.10 2.51
N THR A 37 1.14 -11.48 3.40
CA THR A 37 1.34 -10.09 3.82
C THR A 37 2.21 -10.08 5.05
N LEU A 38 3.42 -9.54 4.95
CA LEU A 38 4.39 -9.53 6.05
C LEU A 38 4.32 -8.27 6.87
N GLN A 39 3.89 -7.16 6.28
CA GLN A 39 3.77 -5.87 6.95
C GLN A 39 2.65 -5.08 6.29
N PHE A 40 1.84 -4.42 7.11
CA PHE A 40 0.76 -3.57 6.62
C PHE A 40 0.48 -2.54 7.71
N ASP A 41 1.39 -1.57 7.83
CA ASP A 41 1.38 -0.60 8.92
C ASP A 41 0.99 0.78 8.39
N TRP A 42 0.10 1.44 9.10
CA TRP A 42 -0.41 2.75 8.74
C TRP A 42 0.17 3.81 9.66
N PHE A 43 0.67 4.89 9.08
CA PHE A 43 1.29 5.99 9.81
C PHE A 43 0.60 7.30 9.45
N ILE A 44 0.44 8.17 10.43
CA ILE A 44 -0.13 9.50 10.25
C ILE A 44 0.98 10.51 10.52
N SER A 45 1.12 11.52 9.66
CA SER A 45 2.10 12.59 9.89
C SER A 45 1.80 13.35 11.17
N THR A 46 2.82 13.99 11.75
CA THR A 46 2.65 14.67 13.03
C THR A 46 1.67 15.82 12.95
N ASP A 47 1.52 16.45 11.78
CA ASP A 47 0.54 17.51 11.57
C ASP A 47 -0.84 16.98 11.15
N GLU A 48 -0.97 15.64 11.07
CA GLU A 48 -2.23 14.95 10.78
C GLU A 48 -2.81 15.25 9.40
N THR A 49 -1.97 15.64 8.44
CA THR A 49 -2.44 15.95 7.08
C THR A 49 -2.16 14.86 6.08
N GLU A 50 -1.27 13.91 6.41
CA GLU A 50 -0.85 12.86 5.48
C GLU A 50 -0.85 11.51 6.17
N CYS A 51 -1.04 10.48 5.34
CA CYS A 51 -0.98 9.09 5.78
C CYS A 51 -0.01 8.35 4.87
N GLU A 52 0.79 7.46 5.46
CA GLU A 52 1.66 6.57 4.69
C GLU A 52 1.44 5.15 5.19
N ILE A 53 1.25 4.22 4.25
CA ILE A 53 1.13 2.80 4.56
C ILE A 53 2.45 2.15 4.14
N ARG A 54 3.11 1.46 5.10
CA ARG A 54 4.33 0.70 4.81
C ARG A 54 3.94 -0.76 4.75
N GLU A 55 4.28 -1.39 3.61
CA GLU A 55 3.78 -2.73 3.32
C GLU A 55 4.94 -3.62 2.90
N ALA A 56 4.83 -4.91 3.17
CA ALA A 56 5.78 -5.90 2.70
C ALA A 56 5.03 -7.19 2.39
N TYR A 57 5.43 -7.84 1.31
CA TYR A 57 4.79 -9.06 0.80
C TYR A 57 5.85 -10.09 0.48
N GLU A 58 5.51 -11.36 0.67
CA GLU A 58 6.44 -12.45 0.33
C GLU A 58 6.78 -12.45 -1.15
N THR A 59 5.78 -12.19 -2.00
CA THR A 59 5.90 -12.30 -3.45
C THR A 59 5.06 -11.23 -4.13
N CYS A 60 5.29 -11.04 -5.44
CA CYS A 60 4.43 -10.17 -6.23
C CYS A 60 3.00 -10.68 -6.26
N GLU A 61 2.81 -12.00 -6.29
CA GLU A 61 1.47 -12.61 -6.28
C GLU A 61 0.71 -12.26 -5.00
N ALA A 62 1.41 -12.22 -3.86
CA ALA A 62 0.79 -11.83 -2.60
C ALA A 62 0.31 -10.39 -2.65
N PHE A 63 1.09 -9.49 -3.24
CA PHE A 63 0.67 -8.10 -3.41
C PHE A 63 -0.50 -7.98 -4.39
N LEU A 64 -0.48 -8.73 -5.47
CA LEU A 64 -1.59 -8.75 -6.42
C LEU A 64 -2.88 -9.22 -5.74
N ALA A 65 -2.78 -10.26 -4.90
CA ALA A 65 -3.93 -10.75 -4.13
C ALA A 65 -4.42 -9.68 -3.16
N HIS A 66 -3.51 -8.94 -2.52
CA HIS A 66 -3.86 -7.82 -1.64
C HIS A 66 -4.69 -6.78 -2.40
N LEU A 67 -4.22 -6.35 -3.57
CA LEU A 67 -4.93 -5.35 -4.36
C LEU A 67 -6.32 -5.83 -4.77
N SER A 68 -6.44 -7.11 -5.09
CA SER A 68 -7.72 -7.70 -5.46
C SER A 68 -8.64 -7.82 -4.26
N ASN A 69 -8.14 -8.37 -3.15
CA ASN A 69 -8.96 -8.65 -1.96
C ASN A 69 -9.42 -7.38 -1.26
N LEU A 70 -8.63 -6.31 -1.30
CA LEU A 70 -8.99 -5.05 -0.67
C LEU A 70 -9.52 -4.01 -1.66
N SER A 71 -9.82 -4.40 -2.91
CA SER A 71 -10.16 -3.43 -3.94
C SER A 71 -11.30 -2.50 -3.52
N GLU A 72 -12.36 -3.03 -2.91
CA GLU A 72 -13.49 -2.20 -2.49
C GLU A 72 -13.13 -1.29 -1.33
N LEU A 73 -12.42 -1.82 -0.32
CA LEU A 73 -12.02 -1.02 0.83
C LEU A 73 -11.04 0.09 0.42
N LEU A 74 -10.13 -0.20 -0.51
CA LEU A 74 -9.20 0.81 -1.03
C LEU A 74 -9.93 1.85 -1.86
N ARG A 75 -10.93 1.45 -2.65
CA ARG A 75 -11.73 2.39 -3.41
C ARG A 75 -12.41 3.39 -2.48
N ILE A 76 -13.00 2.90 -1.40
CA ILE A 76 -13.65 3.77 -0.40
C ILE A 76 -12.64 4.72 0.22
N LEU A 77 -11.46 4.19 0.57
CA LEU A 77 -10.39 5.00 1.17
C LEU A 77 -10.06 6.21 0.30
N TYR A 78 -9.80 5.97 -0.99
CA TYR A 78 -9.32 7.02 -1.88
C TYR A 78 -10.44 7.91 -2.42
N GLU A 79 -11.68 7.45 -2.40
CA GLU A 79 -12.79 8.30 -2.80
C GLU A 79 -13.28 9.21 -1.70
N LYS A 80 -13.30 8.71 -0.46
CA LYS A 80 -13.93 9.44 0.65
C LYS A 80 -12.96 10.12 1.59
N PHE A 81 -11.83 9.48 1.88
CA PHE A 81 -11.00 9.91 3.01
C PHE A 81 -9.64 10.45 2.63
N ALA A 82 -9.14 10.11 1.45
CA ALA A 82 -7.78 10.46 1.05
C ALA A 82 -7.72 10.97 -0.38
N SER A 83 -6.63 11.68 -0.71
CA SER A 83 -6.38 12.20 -2.04
C SER A 83 -4.87 12.16 -2.33
N ASP A 84 -4.51 12.49 -3.57
CA ASP A 84 -3.09 12.60 -3.98
C ASP A 84 -2.32 11.32 -3.66
N HIS A 85 -2.88 10.20 -4.10
CA HIS A 85 -2.34 8.87 -3.85
C HIS A 85 -1.13 8.60 -4.74
N SER A 86 -0.01 8.21 -4.15
CA SER A 86 1.18 7.78 -4.87
C SER A 86 1.76 6.55 -4.21
N VAL A 87 2.47 5.73 -4.99
CA VAL A 87 2.98 4.46 -4.52
C VAL A 87 4.44 4.30 -4.95
N ILE A 88 5.27 3.79 -4.05
CA ILE A 88 6.64 3.37 -4.37
C ILE A 88 6.73 1.88 -4.11
N ILE A 89 7.27 1.15 -5.08
CA ILE A 89 7.45 -0.29 -4.97
C ILE A 89 8.95 -0.60 -5.03
N TYR A 90 9.42 -1.34 -4.03
CA TYR A 90 10.84 -1.71 -3.89
C TYR A 90 10.97 -3.20 -4.15
N GLY A 91 11.79 -3.58 -5.12
CA GLY A 91 12.04 -4.97 -5.47
C GLY A 91 11.93 -5.20 -6.96
N TYR A 92 11.70 -6.45 -7.36
CA TYR A 92 11.65 -6.83 -8.77
C TYR A 92 10.21 -7.19 -9.13
N PRO A 93 9.48 -6.25 -9.75
CA PRO A 93 8.08 -6.51 -10.09
C PRO A 93 7.98 -7.54 -11.22
N SER A 94 6.99 -8.43 -11.11
CA SER A 94 6.67 -9.37 -12.19
C SER A 94 5.97 -8.64 -13.34
N PRO A 95 5.95 -9.24 -14.53
CA PRO A 95 5.18 -8.64 -15.64
C PRO A 95 3.71 -8.43 -15.31
N GLU A 96 3.11 -9.37 -14.54
CA GLU A 96 1.72 -9.23 -14.12
C GLU A 96 1.52 -8.02 -13.21
N LEU A 97 2.45 -7.80 -12.28
CA LEU A 97 2.38 -6.65 -11.39
C LEU A 97 2.54 -5.34 -12.15
N LEU A 98 3.48 -5.27 -13.08
CA LEU A 98 3.68 -4.09 -13.91
C LEU A 98 2.41 -3.76 -14.70
N ALA A 99 1.76 -4.78 -15.27
CA ALA A 99 0.52 -4.60 -16.03
C ALA A 99 -0.60 -4.09 -15.14
N LYS A 100 -0.73 -4.65 -13.93
CA LYS A 100 -1.77 -4.25 -12.99
C LYS A 100 -1.59 -2.81 -12.52
N VAL A 101 -0.36 -2.43 -12.20
CA VAL A 101 -0.04 -1.06 -11.76
C VAL A 101 -0.37 -0.07 -12.86
N LYS A 102 0.01 -0.39 -14.09
CA LYS A 102 -0.29 0.47 -15.23
C LYS A 102 -1.80 0.64 -15.42
N ALA A 103 -2.55 -0.46 -15.28
CA ALA A 103 -4.01 -0.44 -15.45
C ALA A 103 -4.70 0.39 -14.38
N ARG A 104 -4.16 0.43 -13.17
CA ARG A 104 -4.75 1.21 -12.06
C ARG A 104 -4.59 2.72 -12.25
N GLY A 105 -3.57 3.14 -12.98
CA GLY A 105 -3.33 4.57 -13.24
C GLY A 105 -2.89 5.37 -12.02
N VAL A 106 -2.42 4.70 -10.96
CA VAL A 106 -1.90 5.37 -9.78
C VAL A 106 -0.46 5.77 -10.05
N ASP A 107 -0.06 6.96 -9.60
CA ASP A 107 1.31 7.44 -9.70
C ASP A 107 2.23 6.47 -8.96
N THR A 108 3.02 5.68 -9.68
CA THR A 108 3.82 4.60 -9.11
C THR A 108 5.26 4.70 -9.60
N LYS A 109 6.19 4.56 -8.66
CA LYS A 109 7.61 4.53 -8.95
C LYS A 109 8.18 3.20 -8.48
N PHE A 110 9.13 2.65 -9.25
CA PHE A 110 9.76 1.37 -8.93
C PHE A 110 11.23 1.58 -8.63
N PHE A 111 11.74 0.93 -7.57
CA PHE A 111 13.16 0.91 -7.22
C PHE A 111 13.61 -0.53 -7.10
N SER A 112 14.60 -0.91 -7.91
CA SER A 112 15.20 -2.24 -7.85
C SER A 112 16.21 -2.28 -6.71
N PHE A 113 16.34 -3.45 -6.08
CA PHE A 113 17.34 -3.63 -5.03
C PHE A 113 18.74 -3.50 -5.60
N LEU A 114 19.58 -2.66 -5.00
CA LEU A 114 20.96 -2.53 -5.39
C LEU A 114 21.87 -3.38 -4.48
N ARG A 115 21.87 -3.08 -3.19
CA ARG A 115 22.60 -3.88 -2.22
C ARG A 115 22.23 -3.41 -0.83
N GLY A 116 22.40 -4.29 0.15
CA GLY A 116 22.04 -3.98 1.51
C GLY A 116 23.10 -4.41 2.49
N LEU A 117 22.79 -4.19 3.75
CA LEU A 117 23.67 -4.62 4.83
C LEU A 117 23.50 -6.12 5.02
N ASN A 118 24.61 -6.83 5.06
CA ASN A 118 24.62 -8.26 5.28
C ASN A 118 25.39 -8.55 6.58
N LYS A 119 24.66 -8.99 7.61
CA LYS A 119 25.28 -9.27 8.91
C LYS A 119 25.27 -10.72 9.25
#